data_f59f633e519f725d6c3d74fcc4334566
#
_entry.id   f59f633e519f725d6c3d74fcc4334566
#
_cell.length_a   1.000
_cell.length_b   1.000
_cell.length_c   1.000
_cell.angle_alpha   90.00
_cell.angle_beta   90.00
_cell.angle_gamma   90.00
#
_symmetry.space_group_name_H-M   'P 1'
#
loop_
_entity.id
_entity.type
_entity.pdbx_description
1 polymer ?
#
loop_
_entity_poly.entity_id
_entity_poly.type
_entity_poly.pdbx_seq_one_letter_code
_entity_poly.pdbx_strand_id
1 'polypeptide(L)'
;MNNSAATLSGIVLDAAGQPVAGARVYLVGAPGPVPDMAVLTGADGRFVLGAARAGRYEVACSNDAGDTASARVEVGMRGAAVELRLAR
;
A
#
# COMPACT_ATOMS: atom_id res chain seq x y z
N MET A 1 -25.83 -2.07 -6.09
CA MET A 1 -25.32 -2.06 -5.61
C MET A 1 -24.18 -2.08 -5.42
N ASN A 2 -23.65 -1.73 -5.17
CA ASN A 2 -22.60 -1.73 -5.11
C ASN A 2 -21.89 -2.01 -4.11
N ASN A 3 -21.47 -2.48 -3.76
CA ASN A 3 -20.80 -2.86 -2.86
C ASN A 3 -19.51 -2.81 -3.10
N SER A 4 -19.10 -2.09 -3.53
CA SER A 4 -17.77 -1.98 -3.90
C SER A 4 -16.84 -2.06 -2.73
N ALA A 5 -15.78 -2.76 -2.90
CA ALA A 5 -14.73 -2.83 -1.92
C ALA A 5 -14.06 -1.47 -1.80
N ALA A 6 -13.59 -1.15 -0.62
CA ALA A 6 -12.78 0.04 -0.43
C ALA A 6 -11.45 -0.13 -1.16
N THR A 7 -10.82 0.98 -1.50
CA THR A 7 -9.55 0.99 -2.20
C THR A 7 -8.50 1.62 -1.31
N LEU A 8 -7.35 0.96 -1.21
CA LEU A 8 -6.19 1.50 -0.53
C LEU A 8 -5.18 1.88 -1.57
N SER A 9 -4.90 3.17 -1.71
CA SER A 9 -3.97 3.66 -2.71
C SER A 9 -2.87 4.44 -2.03
N GLY A 10 -1.78 4.65 -2.75
CA GLY A 10 -0.71 5.43 -2.19
C GLY A 10 0.46 5.57 -3.11
N ILE A 11 1.55 6.04 -2.54
CA ILE A 11 2.78 6.28 -3.26
C ILE A 11 3.96 5.83 -2.40
N VAL A 12 4.98 5.28 -3.04
CA VAL A 12 6.23 4.91 -2.38
C VAL A 12 7.29 5.91 -2.79
N LEU A 13 7.92 6.51 -1.79
CA LEU A 13 8.97 7.50 -2.00
C LEU A 13 10.25 6.99 -1.34
N ASP A 14 11.40 7.42 -1.87
CA ASP A 14 12.67 7.16 -1.22
C ASP A 14 12.98 8.26 -0.20
N ALA A 15 14.14 8.19 0.43
CA ALA A 15 14.51 9.15 1.46
C ALA A 15 14.63 10.58 0.92
N ALA A 16 14.89 10.73 -0.38
CA ALA A 16 14.98 12.03 -1.01
C ALA A 16 13.61 12.56 -1.47
N GLY A 17 12.54 11.77 -1.27
CA GLY A 17 11.22 12.19 -1.68
C GLY A 17 10.90 11.87 -3.14
N GLN A 18 11.71 11.04 -3.79
CA GLN A 18 11.50 10.69 -5.18
C GLN A 18 10.63 9.44 -5.28
N PRO A 19 9.75 9.37 -6.28
CA PRO A 19 8.92 8.17 -6.46
C PRO A 19 9.77 6.95 -6.76
N VAL A 20 9.37 5.80 -6.22
CA VAL A 20 10.07 4.54 -6.41
C VAL A 20 9.24 3.64 -7.29
N ALA A 21 9.71 3.38 -8.50
CA ALA A 21 9.05 2.47 -9.43
C ALA A 21 9.42 1.03 -9.10
N GLY A 22 8.50 0.11 -9.33
CA GLY A 22 8.78 -1.30 -9.18
C GLY A 22 8.93 -1.78 -7.75
N ALA A 23 8.54 -1.00 -6.78
CA ALA A 23 8.53 -1.44 -5.39
C ALA A 23 7.37 -2.41 -5.17
N ARG A 24 7.60 -3.43 -4.37
CA ARG A 24 6.58 -4.41 -4.04
C ARG A 24 5.79 -3.92 -2.82
N VAL A 25 4.48 -3.85 -2.96
CA VAL A 25 3.59 -3.36 -1.90
C VAL A 25 2.63 -4.47 -1.54
N TYR A 26 2.48 -4.74 -0.25
CA TYR A 26 1.67 -5.86 0.22
C TYR A 26 1.09 -5.54 1.59
N LEU A 27 0.07 -6.30 1.96
CA LEU A 27 -0.56 -6.16 3.27
C LEU A 27 0.08 -7.12 4.25
N VAL A 28 0.46 -6.61 5.42
CA VAL A 28 0.97 -7.44 6.51
C VAL A 28 -0.05 -7.60 7.62
N GLY A 29 -1.08 -6.76 7.64
CA GLY A 29 -2.15 -6.87 8.62
C GLY A 29 -3.44 -6.37 8.04
N ALA A 30 -4.55 -6.97 8.43
CA ALA A 30 -5.86 -6.64 7.94
C ALA A 30 -6.90 -7.04 8.97
N PRO A 31 -8.13 -6.47 8.88
CA PRO A 31 -9.18 -6.83 9.83
C PRO A 31 -9.74 -8.24 9.64
N GLY A 32 -9.37 -8.90 8.57
CA GLY A 32 -9.81 -10.27 8.31
C GLY A 32 -8.94 -10.89 7.25
N PRO A 33 -9.30 -12.10 6.78
CA PRO A 33 -8.51 -12.74 5.75
C PRO A 33 -8.49 -11.92 4.47
N VAL A 34 -7.31 -11.80 3.87
CA VAL A 34 -7.15 -11.13 2.58
C VAL A 34 -6.31 -12.03 1.69
N PRO A 35 -6.47 -11.90 0.38
CA PRO A 35 -5.60 -12.67 -0.51
C PRO A 35 -4.15 -12.29 -0.29
N ASP A 36 -3.29 -13.28 -0.41
CA ASP A 36 -1.85 -13.08 -0.29
C ASP A 36 -1.34 -12.60 -1.64
N MET A 37 -1.34 -11.32 -1.83
CA MET A 37 -0.90 -10.74 -3.10
C MET A 37 -0.15 -9.45 -2.87
N ALA A 38 0.69 -9.12 -3.82
CA ALA A 38 1.44 -7.89 -3.81
C ALA A 38 1.27 -7.21 -5.16
N VAL A 39 1.42 -5.90 -5.16
CA VAL A 39 1.40 -5.12 -6.39
C VAL A 39 2.72 -4.39 -6.51
N LEU A 40 3.06 -4.03 -7.74
CA LEU A 40 4.26 -3.24 -8.00
C LEU A 40 3.85 -1.80 -8.24
N THR A 41 4.66 -0.87 -7.74
CA THR A 41 4.41 0.54 -8.02
C THR A 41 4.70 0.84 -9.48
N GLY A 42 3.97 1.80 -10.02
CA GLY A 42 4.22 2.28 -11.37
C GLY A 42 5.42 3.21 -11.44
N ALA A 43 5.62 3.78 -12.63
CA ALA A 43 6.75 4.69 -12.85
C ALA A 43 6.68 5.93 -11.95
N ASP A 44 5.48 6.30 -11.52
CA ASP A 44 5.26 7.42 -10.64
C ASP A 44 5.29 7.02 -9.15
N GLY A 45 5.63 5.79 -8.84
CA GLY A 45 5.68 5.28 -7.47
C GLY A 45 4.32 4.95 -6.88
N ARG A 46 3.26 5.04 -7.64
CA ARG A 46 1.90 4.86 -7.13
C ARG A 46 1.46 3.41 -7.18
N PHE A 47 0.58 3.06 -6.25
CA PHE A 47 0.02 1.72 -6.17
C PHE A 47 -1.44 1.79 -5.76
N VAL A 48 -2.17 0.72 -6.05
CA VAL A 48 -3.56 0.56 -5.63
C VAL A 48 -3.73 -0.87 -5.15
N LEU A 49 -4.27 -1.03 -3.95
CA LEU A 49 -4.60 -2.32 -3.38
C LEU A 49 -6.10 -2.35 -3.11
N GLY A 50 -6.74 -3.46 -3.43
CA GLY A 50 -8.12 -3.65 -3.06
C GLY A 50 -8.21 -4.00 -1.58
N ALA A 51 -9.16 -3.40 -0.89
CA ALA A 51 -9.45 -3.71 0.50
C ALA A 51 -10.87 -4.24 0.56
N ALA A 52 -11.05 -5.44 1.09
CA ALA A 52 -12.34 -6.09 1.06
C ALA A 52 -13.35 -5.42 2.00
N ARG A 53 -12.87 -4.75 3.03
CA ARG A 53 -13.75 -4.11 4.00
C ARG A 53 -13.02 -2.94 4.65
N ALA A 54 -13.80 -2.05 5.25
CA ALA A 54 -13.24 -0.99 6.06
C ALA A 54 -12.58 -1.57 7.30
N GLY A 55 -11.57 -0.90 7.81
CA GLY A 55 -10.87 -1.34 9.00
C GLY A 55 -9.42 -0.90 8.98
N ARG A 56 -8.65 -1.46 9.90
CA ARG A 56 -7.24 -1.13 10.03
C ARG A 56 -6.40 -2.09 9.22
N TYR A 57 -5.49 -1.53 8.46
CA TYR A 57 -4.58 -2.30 7.63
C TYR A 57 -3.15 -1.87 7.93
N GLU A 58 -2.24 -2.80 7.79
CA GLU A 58 -0.82 -2.48 7.79
C GLU A 58 -0.27 -2.80 6.43
N VAL A 59 0.28 -1.78 5.77
CA VAL A 59 0.80 -1.88 4.41
C VAL A 59 2.30 -1.79 4.49
N ALA A 60 2.98 -2.64 3.76
CA ALA A 60 4.44 -2.63 3.72
C ALA A 60 4.90 -2.61 2.28
N CYS A 61 6.12 -2.15 2.08
CA CYS A 61 6.73 -2.19 0.76
C CYS A 61 8.20 -2.55 0.89
N SER A 62 8.75 -3.05 -0.20
CA SER A 62 10.17 -3.34 -0.29
C SER A 62 10.64 -3.05 -1.69
N ASN A 63 11.92 -2.71 -1.82
CA ASN A 63 12.54 -2.51 -3.12
C ASN A 63 13.57 -3.60 -3.36
N ASP A 64 14.23 -3.54 -4.53
CA ASP A 64 15.22 -4.55 -4.92
C ASP A 64 16.46 -4.52 -4.04
N ALA A 65 16.73 -3.38 -3.41
CA ALA A 65 17.89 -3.26 -2.53
C ALA A 65 17.62 -3.80 -1.13
N GLY A 66 16.38 -4.23 -0.84
CA GLY A 66 16.04 -4.78 0.46
C GLY A 66 15.58 -3.74 1.46
N ASP A 67 15.45 -2.49 1.05
CA ASP A 67 14.88 -1.47 1.93
C ASP A 67 13.39 -1.68 2.08
N THR A 68 12.86 -1.44 3.27
CA THR A 68 11.45 -1.66 3.55
C THR A 68 10.86 -0.45 4.26
N ALA A 69 9.56 -0.34 4.16
CA ALA A 69 8.79 0.65 4.91
C ALA A 69 7.42 0.08 5.17
N SER A 70 6.76 0.57 6.20
CA SER A 70 5.40 0.14 6.49
C SER A 70 4.65 1.28 7.14
N ALA A 71 3.32 1.19 7.07
CA ALA A 71 2.45 2.17 7.70
C ALA A 71 1.14 1.50 8.05
N ARG A 72 0.54 1.93 9.14
CA ARG A 72 -0.80 1.52 9.50
C ARG A 72 -1.75 2.56 8.97
N VAL A 73 -2.86 2.08 8.41
CA VAL A 73 -3.81 2.99 7.79
C VAL A 73 -5.22 2.49 8.10
N GLU A 74 -6.10 3.41 8.38
CA GLU A 74 -7.50 3.09 8.60
C GLU A 74 -8.25 3.35 7.30
N VAL A 75 -8.85 2.30 6.75
CA VAL A 75 -9.55 2.36 5.48
C VAL A 75 -11.03 2.48 5.77
N GLY A 76 -11.62 3.59 5.36
CA GLY A 76 -13.06 3.78 5.47
C GLY A 76 -13.77 3.29 4.24
N MET A 77 -15.07 3.59 4.17
CA MET A 77 -15.88 3.12 3.05
C MET A 77 -15.47 3.73 1.73
N ARG A 78 -14.83 4.88 1.77
CA ARG A 78 -14.35 5.56 0.56
C ARG A 78 -12.93 5.19 0.21
N GLY A 79 -12.32 4.31 1.00
CA GLY A 79 -10.94 3.96 0.81
C GLY A 79 -10.03 4.86 1.61
N ALA A 80 -8.74 4.78 1.31
CA ALA A 80 -7.72 5.57 2.01
C ALA A 80 -6.51 5.73 1.12
N ALA A 81 -5.69 6.71 1.44
CA ALA A 81 -4.43 6.94 0.77
C ALA A 81 -3.31 6.94 1.79
N VAL A 82 -2.16 6.42 1.41
CA VAL A 82 -1.03 6.32 2.32
C VAL A 82 0.26 6.62 1.57
N GLU A 83 1.21 7.20 2.26
CA GLU A 83 2.54 7.44 1.72
C GLU A 83 3.51 6.54 2.48
N LEU A 84 4.28 5.75 1.73
CA LEU A 84 5.33 4.91 2.29
C LEU A 84 6.66 5.49 1.88
N ARG A 85 7.54 5.71 2.85
CA ARG A 85 8.83 6.33 2.60
C ARG A 85 9.92 5.37 3.01
N LEU A 86 10.72 4.97 2.05
CA LEU A 86 11.87 4.09 2.30
C LEU A 86 12.97 4.90 2.99
N ALA A 87 13.80 4.18 3.75
CA ALA A 87 14.87 4.82 4.51
C ALA A 87 16.01 5.29 3.62
N ARG A 88 16.01 4.87 2.36
CA ARG A 88 17.08 5.24 1.43
C ARG A 88 16.53 5.74 0.13
#